data_60c1847cd658e2a5fd999dc50b3dc3a7
#
_entry.id   60c1847cd658e2a5fd999dc50b3dc3a7
#
_cell.length_a   1.000
_cell.length_b   1.000
_cell.length_c   1.000
_cell.angle_alpha   90.00
_cell.angle_beta   90.00
_cell.angle_gamma   90.00
#
_symmetry.space_group_name_H-M   'P 1'
#
loop_
_entity.id
_entity.type
_entity.pdbx_description
1 polymer ?
#
loop_
_entity_poly.entity_id
_entity_poly.type
_entity_poly.pdbx_seq_one_letter_code
_entity_poly.pdbx_strand_id
1 'polypeptide(L)'
;MGVAERFYEAFMVRDFYTMGLLYASHATFSDPVFPRLTAQGARLMWQMLLSEAEDLDIDVKILEDTPDRAKVDWTARYTFTPTKRVVVNRVHTEMVIAAGKIVQQVDSFSLWRWSGQALGWKGWLLGFTPILQDKVRGQAARSLKEFAQFVAVANRQVP
;
A
#
# COMPACT_ATOMS: atom_id res chain seq x y z
N MET A 1 19.97 -11.31 -4.06
CA MET A 1 18.87 -10.54 -3.46
C MET A 1 17.94 -10.07 -4.57
N GLY A 2 16.71 -10.58 -4.55
CA GLY A 2 15.71 -10.27 -5.55
C GLY A 2 15.10 -8.87 -5.37
N VAL A 3 14.23 -8.48 -6.29
CA VAL A 3 13.55 -7.17 -6.22
C VAL A 3 12.52 -7.15 -5.09
N ALA A 4 11.76 -8.26 -4.91
CA ALA A 4 10.79 -8.35 -3.84
C ALA A 4 11.48 -8.38 -2.47
N GLU A 5 12.55 -9.13 -2.30
CA GLU A 5 13.32 -9.18 -1.06
C GLU A 5 13.77 -7.77 -0.65
N ARG A 6 14.38 -7.01 -1.56
CA ARG A 6 14.78 -5.61 -1.31
C ARG A 6 13.61 -4.69 -0.99
N PHE A 7 12.48 -4.88 -1.68
CA PHE A 7 11.28 -4.07 -1.46
C PHE A 7 10.72 -4.29 -0.05
N TYR A 8 10.58 -5.56 0.37
CA TYR A 8 10.00 -5.87 1.66
C TYR A 8 10.97 -5.64 2.83
N GLU A 9 12.29 -5.78 2.63
CA GLU A 9 13.28 -5.32 3.63
C GLU A 9 13.15 -3.81 3.89
N ALA A 10 13.05 -3.00 2.83
CA ALA A 10 12.81 -1.56 2.95
C ALA A 10 11.45 -1.27 3.62
N PHE A 11 10.41 -2.03 3.28
CA PHE A 11 9.09 -1.89 3.88
C PHE A 11 9.12 -2.16 5.39
N MET A 12 9.78 -3.22 5.85
CA MET A 12 9.88 -3.55 7.28
C MET A 12 10.59 -2.46 8.10
N VAL A 13 11.53 -1.73 7.51
CA VAL A 13 12.21 -0.60 8.16
C VAL A 13 11.60 0.76 7.81
N ARG A 14 10.45 0.77 7.14
CA ARG A 14 9.70 1.98 6.71
C ARG A 14 10.48 2.90 5.78
N ASP A 15 11.41 2.36 5.02
CA ASP A 15 12.18 3.09 4.01
C ASP A 15 11.37 3.20 2.69
N PHE A 16 10.38 4.09 2.68
CA PHE A 16 9.56 4.35 1.50
C PHE A 16 10.37 4.91 0.31
N TYR A 17 11.51 5.52 0.59
CA TYR A 17 12.39 6.03 -0.47
C TYR A 17 13.00 4.88 -1.28
N THR A 18 13.62 3.92 -0.61
CA THR A 18 14.17 2.71 -1.26
C THR A 18 13.07 1.91 -1.96
N MET A 19 11.89 1.74 -1.33
CA MET A 19 10.73 1.12 -1.99
C MET A 19 10.37 1.85 -3.29
N GLY A 20 10.33 3.17 -3.25
CA GLY A 20 10.02 4.02 -4.40
C GLY A 20 11.03 3.91 -5.54
N LEU A 21 12.31 3.73 -5.22
CA LEU A 21 13.37 3.53 -6.21
C LEU A 21 13.27 2.21 -6.96
N LEU A 22 12.58 1.22 -6.40
CA LEU A 22 12.40 -0.09 -7.04
C LEU A 22 11.31 -0.08 -8.12
N TYR A 23 10.43 0.93 -8.18
CA TYR A 23 9.47 1.07 -9.27
C TYR A 23 10.11 1.68 -10.52
N ALA A 24 9.81 1.10 -11.68
CA ALA A 24 10.08 1.73 -12.98
C ALA A 24 9.23 3.01 -13.12
N SER A 25 9.67 3.96 -13.96
CA SER A 25 8.95 5.24 -14.15
C SER A 25 7.54 5.06 -14.73
N HIS A 26 7.32 3.99 -15.49
CA HIS A 26 6.02 3.63 -16.09
C HIS A 26 5.26 2.56 -15.31
N ALA A 27 5.70 2.22 -14.10
CA ALA A 27 5.06 1.19 -13.30
C ALA A 27 3.61 1.53 -12.95
N THR A 28 2.83 0.48 -12.73
CA THR A 28 1.46 0.56 -12.22
C THR A 28 1.34 -0.21 -10.92
N PHE A 29 0.50 0.31 -10.02
CA PHE A 29 0.10 -0.33 -8.78
C PHE A 29 -1.42 -0.42 -8.71
N SER A 30 -1.93 -1.49 -8.15
CA SER A 30 -3.36 -1.61 -7.83
C SER A 30 -3.59 -2.46 -6.58
N ASP A 31 -4.58 -2.07 -5.81
CA ASP A 31 -5.15 -2.84 -4.71
C ASP A 31 -6.67 -2.57 -4.60
N PRO A 32 -7.39 -3.22 -3.66
CA PRO A 32 -8.82 -2.99 -3.49
C PRO A 32 -9.21 -1.57 -3.10
N VAL A 33 -8.32 -0.80 -2.50
CA VAL A 33 -8.55 0.60 -2.08
C VAL A 33 -8.10 1.58 -3.15
N PHE A 34 -6.96 1.32 -3.79
CA PHE A 34 -6.39 2.11 -4.89
C PHE A 34 -6.42 1.30 -6.20
N PRO A 35 -7.52 1.32 -6.96
CA PRO A 35 -7.70 0.43 -8.12
C PRO A 35 -6.66 0.63 -9.21
N ARG A 36 -6.06 1.80 -9.30
CA ARG A 36 -4.99 2.08 -10.26
C ARG A 36 -4.19 3.30 -9.84
N LEU A 37 -2.89 3.12 -9.62
CA LEU A 37 -1.93 4.19 -9.42
C LEU A 37 -0.82 4.13 -10.46
N THR A 38 -0.27 5.29 -10.81
CA THR A 38 1.00 5.42 -11.52
C THR A 38 2.16 5.12 -10.57
N ALA A 39 3.38 4.99 -11.10
CA ALA A 39 4.59 4.85 -10.28
C ALA A 39 4.72 5.98 -9.25
N GLN A 40 4.43 7.22 -9.64
CA GLN A 40 4.45 8.37 -8.72
C GLN A 40 3.35 8.27 -7.66
N GLY A 41 2.16 7.85 -8.05
CA GLY A 41 1.06 7.60 -7.11
C GLY A 41 1.39 6.52 -6.09
N ALA A 42 2.01 5.41 -6.52
CA ALA A 42 2.45 4.34 -5.63
C ALA A 42 3.52 4.81 -4.63
N ARG A 43 4.50 5.60 -5.09
CA ARG A 43 5.53 6.20 -4.21
C ARG A 43 4.91 7.08 -3.13
N LEU A 44 4.00 7.95 -3.51
CA LEU A 44 3.29 8.85 -2.56
C LEU A 44 2.39 8.07 -1.61
N MET A 45 1.71 7.02 -2.10
CA MET A 45 0.88 6.15 -1.26
C MET A 45 1.72 5.46 -0.18
N TRP A 46 2.85 4.84 -0.53
CA TRP A 46 3.73 4.20 0.45
C TRP A 46 4.30 5.23 1.44
N GLN A 47 4.73 6.40 0.96
CA GLN A 47 5.20 7.47 1.83
C GLN A 47 4.11 7.90 2.83
N MET A 48 2.88 8.12 2.37
CA MET A 48 1.74 8.48 3.21
C MET A 48 1.47 7.41 4.26
N LEU A 49 1.28 6.16 3.83
CA LEU A 49 0.93 5.06 4.72
C LEU A 49 2.01 4.80 5.78
N LEU A 50 3.28 4.82 5.41
CA LEU A 50 4.39 4.57 6.33
C LEU A 50 4.67 5.76 7.25
N SER A 51 4.34 6.98 6.84
CA SER A 51 4.47 8.18 7.69
C SER A 51 3.37 8.26 8.75
N GLU A 52 2.18 7.75 8.46
CA GLU A 52 1.02 7.81 9.36
C GLU A 52 0.92 6.61 10.32
N ALA A 53 1.49 5.47 9.97
CA ALA A 53 1.40 4.25 10.75
C ALA A 53 2.48 4.17 11.84
N GLU A 54 2.17 4.58 13.07
CA GLU A 54 3.11 4.58 14.19
C GLU A 54 3.43 3.18 14.71
N ASP A 55 2.44 2.29 14.77
CA ASP A 55 2.50 0.94 15.34
C ASP A 55 2.47 -0.18 14.29
N LEU A 56 2.90 0.11 13.05
CA LEU A 56 2.89 -0.86 11.96
C LEU A 56 3.90 -1.99 12.21
N ASP A 57 3.39 -3.20 12.26
CA ASP A 57 4.15 -4.45 12.31
C ASP A 57 3.85 -5.27 11.05
N ILE A 58 4.89 -5.83 10.42
CA ILE A 58 4.79 -6.51 9.13
C ILE A 58 5.51 -7.85 9.20
N ASP A 59 4.78 -8.90 8.86
CA ASP A 59 5.31 -10.25 8.65
C ASP A 59 5.27 -10.58 7.16
N VAL A 60 6.37 -11.09 6.60
CA VAL A 60 6.56 -11.28 5.16
C VAL A 60 7.00 -12.70 4.86
N LYS A 61 6.35 -13.33 3.88
CA LYS A 61 6.73 -14.61 3.30
C LYS A 61 6.88 -14.48 1.80
N ILE A 62 8.11 -14.50 1.30
CA ILE A 62 8.39 -14.52 -0.13
C ILE A 62 8.14 -15.95 -0.66
N LEU A 63 7.23 -16.06 -1.62
CA LEU A 63 6.86 -17.31 -2.27
C LEU A 63 7.67 -17.55 -3.55
N GLU A 64 7.95 -16.48 -4.28
CA GLU A 64 8.71 -16.47 -5.52
C GLU A 64 9.38 -15.10 -5.68
N ASP A 65 10.66 -15.06 -6.07
CA ASP A 65 11.39 -13.84 -6.44
C ASP A 65 12.41 -14.15 -7.54
N THR A 66 11.99 -13.92 -8.77
CA THR A 66 12.76 -14.20 -9.98
C THR A 66 13.04 -12.88 -10.72
N PRO A 67 13.92 -12.85 -11.76
CA PRO A 67 14.20 -11.63 -12.50
C PRO A 67 13.00 -11.00 -13.23
N ASP A 68 11.93 -11.76 -13.48
CA ASP A 68 10.75 -11.35 -14.25
C ASP A 68 9.47 -11.25 -13.43
N ARG A 69 9.41 -11.86 -12.25
CA ARG A 69 8.22 -11.83 -11.38
C ARG A 69 8.51 -12.14 -9.92
N ALA A 70 7.61 -11.71 -9.06
CA ALA A 70 7.60 -12.11 -7.66
C ALA A 70 6.18 -12.36 -7.13
N LYS A 71 6.09 -13.24 -6.12
CA LYS A 71 4.87 -13.48 -5.35
C LYS A 71 5.20 -13.45 -3.87
N VAL A 72 4.42 -12.70 -3.12
CA VAL A 72 4.67 -12.48 -1.70
C VAL A 72 3.36 -12.49 -0.93
N ASP A 73 3.32 -13.25 0.17
CA ASP A 73 2.27 -13.13 1.18
C ASP A 73 2.80 -12.30 2.34
N TRP A 74 2.03 -11.32 2.78
CA TRP A 74 2.42 -10.52 3.93
C TRP A 74 1.21 -10.13 4.78
N THR A 75 1.48 -9.87 6.05
CA THR A 75 0.45 -9.46 7.00
C THR A 75 0.88 -8.14 7.63
N ALA A 76 0.02 -7.14 7.58
CA ALA A 76 0.19 -5.89 8.29
C ALA A 76 -0.72 -5.85 9.51
N ARG A 77 -0.16 -5.49 10.67
CA ARG A 77 -0.90 -5.21 11.89
C ARG A 77 -0.66 -3.76 12.28
N TYR A 78 -1.72 -3.00 12.45
CA TYR A 78 -1.65 -1.58 12.80
C TYR A 78 -2.96 -1.08 13.41
N THR A 79 -2.90 0.07 14.06
CA THR A 79 -4.09 0.78 14.53
C THR A 79 -4.61 1.73 13.46
N PHE A 80 -5.85 1.54 13.05
CA PHE A 80 -6.52 2.47 12.12
C PHE A 80 -6.89 3.74 12.87
N THR A 81 -6.17 4.83 12.58
CA THR A 81 -6.22 6.09 13.34
C THR A 81 -7.62 6.68 13.50
N PRO A 82 -8.49 6.73 12.46
CA PRO A 82 -9.80 7.35 12.58
C PRO A 82 -10.73 6.69 13.60
N THR A 83 -10.63 5.38 13.80
CA THR A 83 -11.51 4.62 14.71
C THR A 83 -10.78 4.05 15.92
N LYS A 84 -9.44 4.15 15.98
CA LYS A 84 -8.58 3.55 17.00
C LYS A 84 -8.70 2.02 17.11
N ARG A 85 -9.14 1.37 16.05
CA ARG A 85 -9.31 -0.08 15.99
C ARG A 85 -8.07 -0.75 15.39
N VAL A 86 -7.70 -1.90 15.95
CA VAL A 86 -6.62 -2.73 15.42
C VAL A 86 -7.08 -3.44 14.15
N VAL A 87 -6.28 -3.34 13.10
CA VAL A 87 -6.47 -4.04 11.83
C VAL A 87 -5.34 -5.04 11.64
N VAL A 88 -5.70 -6.25 11.24
CA VAL A 88 -4.76 -7.28 10.77
C VAL A 88 -5.13 -7.59 9.33
N ASN A 89 -4.38 -7.05 8.39
CA ASN A 89 -4.63 -7.20 6.97
C ASN A 89 -3.67 -8.21 6.34
N ARG A 90 -4.21 -9.25 5.73
CA ARG A 90 -3.45 -10.27 5.00
C ARG A 90 -3.52 -9.96 3.52
N VAL A 91 -2.36 -9.79 2.92
CA VAL A 91 -2.21 -9.35 1.53
C VAL A 91 -1.42 -10.37 0.75
N HIS A 92 -1.89 -10.67 -0.46
CA HIS A 92 -1.14 -11.38 -1.47
C HIS A 92 -0.69 -10.39 -2.54
N THR A 93 0.60 -10.35 -2.83
CA THR A 93 1.19 -9.47 -3.83
C THR A 93 1.73 -10.27 -4.99
N GLU A 94 1.39 -9.83 -6.20
CA GLU A 94 2.04 -10.26 -7.44
C GLU A 94 2.77 -9.09 -8.07
N MET A 95 4.03 -9.31 -8.47
CA MET A 95 4.85 -8.31 -9.15
C MET A 95 5.31 -8.83 -10.50
N VAL A 96 5.26 -7.97 -11.52
CA VAL A 96 5.99 -8.13 -12.77
C VAL A 96 7.24 -7.27 -12.69
N ILE A 97 8.38 -7.88 -13.01
CA ILE A 97 9.71 -7.26 -12.88
C ILE A 97 10.36 -7.21 -14.25
N ALA A 98 11.01 -6.12 -14.58
CA ALA A 98 11.83 -5.98 -15.77
C ALA A 98 13.03 -5.08 -15.47
N ALA A 99 14.21 -5.49 -15.94
CA ALA A 99 15.47 -4.76 -15.74
C ALA A 99 15.73 -4.39 -14.25
N GLY A 100 15.39 -5.30 -13.33
CA GLY A 100 15.57 -5.12 -11.89
C GLY A 100 14.64 -4.08 -11.25
N LYS A 101 13.53 -3.75 -11.92
CA LYS A 101 12.50 -2.81 -11.43
C LYS A 101 11.11 -3.44 -11.48
N ILE A 102 10.25 -3.03 -10.57
CA ILE A 102 8.82 -3.37 -10.58
C ILE A 102 8.16 -2.55 -11.70
N VAL A 103 7.54 -3.24 -12.66
CA VAL A 103 6.74 -2.60 -13.74
C VAL A 103 5.25 -2.73 -13.48
N GLN A 104 4.83 -3.70 -12.69
CA GLN A 104 3.46 -3.84 -12.21
C GLN A 104 3.46 -4.47 -10.82
N GLN A 105 2.64 -3.96 -9.94
CA GLN A 105 2.34 -4.58 -8.65
C GLN A 105 0.83 -4.62 -8.45
N VAL A 106 0.34 -5.78 -8.05
CA VAL A 106 -1.06 -6.00 -7.69
C VAL A 106 -1.12 -6.60 -6.30
N ASP A 107 -1.72 -5.88 -5.38
CA ASP A 107 -1.97 -6.33 -4.02
C ASP A 107 -3.44 -6.75 -3.89
N SER A 108 -3.68 -7.92 -3.31
CA SER A 108 -5.01 -8.49 -3.15
C SER A 108 -5.27 -8.77 -1.68
N PHE A 109 -6.39 -8.25 -1.17
CA PHE A 109 -6.88 -8.53 0.18
C PHE A 109 -8.40 -8.36 0.24
N SER A 110 -9.03 -8.86 1.30
CA SER A 110 -10.47 -8.72 1.49
C SER A 110 -10.81 -7.34 2.06
N LEU A 111 -11.34 -6.46 1.21
CA LEU A 111 -11.82 -5.14 1.62
C LEU A 111 -12.98 -5.24 2.63
N TRP A 112 -13.80 -6.27 2.54
CA TRP A 112 -14.86 -6.53 3.53
C TRP A 112 -14.29 -6.82 4.92
N ARG A 113 -13.29 -7.72 5.04
CA ARG A 113 -12.64 -8.02 6.31
C ARG A 113 -11.92 -6.80 6.86
N TRP A 114 -11.22 -6.06 6.00
CA TRP A 114 -10.57 -4.81 6.38
C TRP A 114 -11.60 -3.81 6.94
N SER A 115 -12.71 -3.58 6.21
CA SER A 115 -13.79 -2.68 6.63
C SER A 115 -14.41 -3.09 7.97
N GLY A 116 -14.60 -4.37 8.19
CA GLY A 116 -15.12 -4.91 9.45
C GLY A 116 -14.20 -4.62 10.63
N GLN A 117 -12.90 -4.80 10.44
CA GLN A 117 -11.91 -4.49 11.47
C GLN A 117 -11.77 -2.98 11.71
N ALA A 118 -11.60 -2.21 10.64
CA ALA A 118 -11.35 -0.76 10.70
C ALA A 118 -12.57 0.05 11.15
N LEU A 119 -13.78 -0.31 10.69
CA LEU A 119 -15.01 0.45 10.89
C LEU A 119 -15.98 -0.19 11.90
N GLY A 120 -15.66 -1.38 12.40
CA GLY A 120 -16.48 -2.11 13.37
C GLY A 120 -17.72 -2.75 12.75
N TRP A 121 -18.82 -2.88 13.52
CA TRP A 121 -20.01 -3.61 13.09
C TRP A 121 -20.66 -3.07 11.81
N LYS A 122 -20.57 -1.76 11.56
CA LYS A 122 -21.04 -1.16 10.30
C LYS A 122 -20.21 -1.65 9.11
N GLY A 123 -18.90 -1.80 9.29
CA GLY A 123 -18.01 -2.37 8.27
C GLY A 123 -18.30 -3.84 7.99
N TRP A 124 -18.61 -4.65 9.02
CA TRP A 124 -19.04 -6.04 8.85
C TRP A 124 -20.37 -6.16 8.13
N LEU A 125 -21.33 -5.30 8.45
CA LEU A 125 -22.68 -5.35 7.87
C LEU A 125 -22.74 -4.80 6.44
N LEU A 126 -21.95 -3.75 6.13
CA LEU A 126 -22.03 -3.01 4.87
C LEU A 126 -20.78 -3.12 3.99
N GLY A 127 -19.68 -3.69 4.50
CA GLY A 127 -18.38 -3.71 3.81
C GLY A 127 -18.35 -4.50 2.50
N PHE A 128 -19.34 -5.36 2.24
CA PHE A 128 -19.52 -6.04 0.97
C PHE A 128 -20.28 -5.18 -0.07
N THR A 129 -20.90 -4.07 0.37
CA THR A 129 -21.68 -3.22 -0.54
C THR A 129 -20.79 -2.33 -1.39
N PRO A 130 -21.10 -2.14 -2.68
CA PRO A 130 -20.37 -1.21 -3.54
C PRO A 130 -20.35 0.21 -3.00
N ILE A 131 -21.42 0.64 -2.32
CA ILE A 131 -21.52 1.99 -1.74
C ILE A 131 -20.46 2.25 -0.68
N LEU A 132 -20.23 1.32 0.25
CA LEU A 132 -19.19 1.49 1.27
C LEU A 132 -17.80 1.36 0.66
N GLN A 133 -17.60 0.43 -0.24
CA GLN A 133 -16.32 0.26 -0.95
C GLN A 133 -15.96 1.52 -1.74
N ASP A 134 -16.89 2.13 -2.44
CA ASP A 134 -16.67 3.38 -3.17
C ASP A 134 -16.40 4.56 -2.23
N LYS A 135 -17.04 4.60 -1.05
CA LYS A 135 -16.71 5.58 -0.02
C LYS A 135 -15.28 5.44 0.50
N VAL A 136 -14.84 4.21 0.77
CA VAL A 136 -13.46 3.93 1.23
C VAL A 136 -12.46 4.34 0.15
N ARG A 137 -12.69 3.96 -1.11
CA ARG A 137 -11.84 4.35 -2.25
C ARG A 137 -11.81 5.86 -2.46
N GLY A 138 -12.95 6.52 -2.39
CA GLY A 138 -13.06 7.97 -2.54
C GLY A 138 -12.34 8.74 -1.42
N GLN A 139 -12.41 8.26 -0.19
CA GLN A 139 -11.69 8.84 0.93
C GLN A 139 -10.18 8.63 0.80
N ALA A 140 -9.75 7.44 0.43
CA ALA A 140 -8.34 7.12 0.20
C ALA A 140 -7.74 7.96 -0.93
N ALA A 141 -8.44 8.10 -2.05
CA ALA A 141 -8.02 8.95 -3.17
C ALA A 141 -7.88 10.42 -2.76
N ARG A 142 -8.80 10.92 -1.94
CA ARG A 142 -8.76 12.28 -1.40
C ARG A 142 -7.57 12.50 -0.48
N SER A 143 -7.35 11.58 0.46
CA SER A 143 -6.20 11.62 1.37
C SER A 143 -4.88 11.60 0.61
N LEU A 144 -4.76 10.76 -0.42
CA LEU A 144 -3.55 10.69 -1.25
C LEU A 144 -3.33 12.01 -2.02
N LYS A 145 -4.38 12.62 -2.55
CA LYS A 145 -4.29 13.91 -3.25
C LYS A 145 -3.84 15.04 -2.32
N GLU A 146 -4.41 15.10 -1.11
CA GLU A 146 -4.03 16.08 -0.09
C GLU A 146 -2.58 15.90 0.35
N PHE A 147 -2.16 14.67 0.57
CA PHE A 147 -0.76 14.34 0.90
C PHE A 147 0.20 14.72 -0.22
N ALA A 148 -0.14 14.45 -1.48
CA ALA A 148 0.65 14.85 -2.64
C ALA A 148 0.83 16.37 -2.72
N GLN A 149 -0.21 17.14 -2.43
CA GLN A 149 -0.14 18.60 -2.37
C GLN A 149 0.76 19.08 -1.23
N PHE A 150 0.64 18.47 -0.05
CA PHE A 150 1.50 18.79 1.09
C PHE A 150 2.98 18.54 0.78
N VAL A 151 3.34 17.40 0.21
CA VAL A 151 4.72 17.07 -0.19
C VAL A 151 5.24 18.04 -1.24
N ALA A 152 4.40 18.42 -2.23
CA ALA A 152 4.80 19.37 -3.28
C ALA A 152 5.11 20.76 -2.71
N VAL A 153 4.36 21.22 -1.70
CA VAL A 153 4.61 22.50 -1.02
C VAL A 153 5.89 22.41 -0.17
N ALA A 154 6.05 21.34 0.60
CA ALA A 154 7.24 21.13 1.43
C ALA A 154 8.54 21.14 0.60
N ASN A 155 8.53 20.45 -0.55
CA ASN A 155 9.69 20.39 -1.46
C ASN A 155 10.03 21.74 -2.12
N ARG A 156 9.09 22.70 -2.20
CA ARG A 156 9.35 24.05 -2.70
C ARG A 156 9.97 24.98 -1.67
N GLN A 157 9.92 24.64 -0.39
CA GLN A 157 10.43 25.45 0.71
C GLN A 157 11.85 25.06 1.15
N VAL A 158 12.41 24.01 0.56
CA VAL A 158 13.81 23.61 0.77
C VAL A 158 14.67 24.35 -0.26
N PRO A 159 15.58 25.24 0.16
CA PRO A 159 16.47 26.01 -0.73
C PRO A 159 17.49 25.11 -1.44
#